data_a2574dac0f499a7be044704dda4c5c41
#
_entry.id   a2574dac0f499a7be044704dda4c5c41
#
_cell.length_a   1.000
_cell.length_b   1.000
_cell.length_c   1.000
_cell.angle_alpha   90.00
_cell.angle_beta   90.00
_cell.angle_gamma   90.00
#
_symmetry.space_group_name_H-M   'P 1'
#
loop_
_entity.id
_entity.type
_entity.pdbx_description
1 polymer ?
#
loop_
_entity_poly.entity_id
_entity_poly.type
_entity_poly.pdbx_seq_one_letter_code
_entity_poly.pdbx_strand_id
1 'polypeptide(L)'
;MTIVEINDTMTTTQPTSAQVKKDLPPSMVERMTLILDAFDGRAARLTLEEVACRTQLPRSTVHRILDQLVKLDWVDHASFGYCLGRRALGLGGGDGGHSQIREAAAPLLHELHLQTGMVVHLSVLDGRESVYLDKVGGRFAAALPSRVGGRVLAHSTAGGKAMLAWIDPERVDALFGATLPRCTENTIAEIGILHQELNRIRQRRGLAFERGESARGLACVAAAIRGHDGPVGSIALCGDMRTAQLERVAPLVVDAAREVSRSLYPELGAPRRGRKAPPIPANTFSADTMDRLLAASTEQWI
;
A
#
# COMPACT_ATOMS: atom_id res chain seq x y z
N MET A 1 -19.32 71.36 -47.40
CA MET A 1 -20.47 70.64 -47.07
C MET A 1 -20.29 69.25 -47.64
N THR A 2 -19.49 68.44 -47.00
CA THR A 2 -19.03 67.17 -47.58
C THR A 2 -19.28 66.08 -46.54
N ILE A 3 -20.10 65.16 -46.95
CA ILE A 3 -20.47 63.97 -46.16
C ILE A 3 -19.34 62.95 -46.32
N VAL A 4 -18.76 62.50 -45.25
CA VAL A 4 -17.79 61.42 -45.21
C VAL A 4 -18.51 60.13 -44.78
N GLU A 5 -18.60 59.16 -45.65
CA GLU A 5 -19.08 57.83 -45.41
C GLU A 5 -18.03 57.05 -44.60
N ILE A 6 -18.45 56.47 -43.48
CA ILE A 6 -17.61 55.52 -42.73
C ILE A 6 -18.09 54.13 -43.10
N ASN A 7 -17.20 53.38 -43.73
CA ASN A 7 -17.43 51.99 -44.10
C ASN A 7 -17.13 51.10 -42.89
N ASP A 8 -18.21 50.49 -42.37
CA ASP A 8 -18.14 49.55 -41.23
C ASP A 8 -17.96 48.14 -41.78
N THR A 9 -16.75 47.64 -41.68
CA THR A 9 -16.43 46.25 -42.08
C THR A 9 -16.62 45.33 -40.93
N MET A 10 -17.82 44.77 -40.78
CA MET A 10 -18.11 43.69 -39.86
C MET A 10 -17.41 42.42 -40.25
N THR A 11 -16.33 42.08 -39.54
CA THR A 11 -15.67 40.76 -39.60
C THR A 11 -16.50 39.78 -38.77
N THR A 12 -17.30 38.97 -39.45
CA THR A 12 -18.06 37.87 -38.82
C THR A 12 -17.11 36.75 -38.50
N THR A 13 -16.68 36.66 -37.25
CA THR A 13 -15.98 35.48 -36.70
C THR A 13 -16.99 34.36 -36.51
N GLN A 14 -16.98 33.37 -37.37
CA GLN A 14 -17.73 32.13 -37.16
C GLN A 14 -17.22 31.40 -35.93
N PRO A 15 -18.06 30.90 -35.03
CA PRO A 15 -17.64 30.03 -33.94
C PRO A 15 -17.24 28.66 -34.52
N THR A 16 -16.00 28.29 -34.26
CA THR A 16 -15.44 26.96 -34.52
C THR A 16 -16.36 25.91 -33.91
N SER A 17 -16.89 25.04 -34.74
CA SER A 17 -17.71 23.89 -34.33
C SER A 17 -16.87 22.97 -33.41
N ALA A 18 -17.02 23.14 -32.10
CA ALA A 18 -16.69 22.11 -31.15
C ALA A 18 -17.56 20.89 -31.51
N GLN A 19 -16.95 19.88 -32.08
CA GLN A 19 -17.59 18.60 -32.31
C GLN A 19 -18.07 18.06 -30.96
N VAL A 20 -19.36 18.11 -30.74
CA VAL A 20 -20.08 17.35 -29.73
C VAL A 20 -19.82 15.89 -30.10
N LYS A 21 -18.86 15.23 -29.40
CA LYS A 21 -18.75 13.79 -29.42
C LYS A 21 -20.10 13.27 -28.95
N LYS A 22 -20.89 12.73 -29.87
CA LYS A 22 -22.06 11.93 -29.56
C LYS A 22 -21.58 10.82 -28.64
N ASP A 23 -22.03 10.82 -27.38
CA ASP A 23 -21.77 9.72 -26.46
C ASP A 23 -22.38 8.46 -27.06
N LEU A 24 -21.54 7.67 -27.69
CA LEU A 24 -21.92 6.32 -28.13
C LEU A 24 -22.21 5.50 -26.86
N PRO A 25 -23.25 4.66 -26.89
CA PRO A 25 -23.51 3.79 -25.75
C PRO A 25 -22.24 2.99 -25.44
N PRO A 26 -21.86 2.84 -24.14
CA PRO A 26 -20.60 2.19 -23.78
C PRO A 26 -20.50 0.82 -24.40
N SER A 27 -19.31 0.50 -24.91
CA SER A 27 -18.97 -0.80 -25.50
C SER A 27 -19.13 -1.92 -24.46
N MET A 28 -19.13 -3.20 -24.90
CA MET A 28 -19.21 -4.33 -23.98
C MET A 28 -18.03 -4.33 -22.99
N VAL A 29 -16.82 -3.99 -23.46
CA VAL A 29 -15.63 -3.88 -22.60
C VAL A 29 -15.79 -2.78 -21.55
N GLU A 30 -16.24 -1.60 -21.93
CA GLU A 30 -16.50 -0.49 -21.00
C GLU A 30 -17.57 -0.86 -19.96
N ARG A 31 -18.66 -1.50 -20.36
CA ARG A 31 -19.69 -1.98 -19.43
C ARG A 31 -19.16 -3.03 -18.45
N MET A 32 -18.33 -3.96 -18.92
CA MET A 32 -17.70 -4.95 -18.08
C MET A 32 -16.74 -4.29 -17.07
N THR A 33 -15.93 -3.33 -17.52
CA THR A 33 -15.03 -2.56 -16.65
C THR A 33 -15.80 -1.80 -15.58
N LEU A 34 -16.85 -1.07 -15.95
CA LEU A 34 -17.72 -0.36 -14.99
C LEU A 34 -18.31 -1.31 -13.93
N ILE A 35 -18.72 -2.51 -14.33
CA ILE A 35 -19.26 -3.50 -13.38
C ILE A 35 -18.18 -4.01 -12.43
N LEU A 36 -16.98 -4.30 -12.92
CA LEU A 36 -15.87 -4.76 -12.07
C LEU A 36 -15.36 -3.66 -11.14
N ASP A 37 -15.29 -2.42 -11.61
CA ASP A 37 -14.90 -1.24 -10.82
C ASP A 37 -15.93 -0.85 -9.75
N ALA A 38 -17.18 -1.30 -9.89
CA ALA A 38 -18.20 -1.09 -8.87
C ALA A 38 -17.88 -1.80 -7.53
N PHE A 39 -17.02 -2.82 -7.55
CA PHE A 39 -16.62 -3.54 -6.35
C PHE A 39 -15.46 -2.83 -5.65
N ASP A 40 -15.76 -2.09 -4.57
CA ASP A 40 -14.76 -1.39 -3.74
C ASP A 40 -13.91 -2.37 -2.92
N GLY A 41 -13.03 -3.13 -3.59
CA GLY A 41 -12.11 -4.08 -2.97
C GLY A 41 -12.62 -5.53 -2.94
N ARG A 42 -11.72 -6.42 -2.50
CA ARG A 42 -11.86 -7.89 -2.61
C ARG A 42 -13.00 -8.49 -1.80
N ALA A 43 -13.35 -7.86 -0.69
CA ALA A 43 -14.41 -8.31 0.21
C ALA A 43 -15.78 -7.69 -0.09
N ALA A 44 -15.86 -6.79 -1.09
CA ALA A 44 -17.10 -6.14 -1.46
C ALA A 44 -18.12 -7.17 -1.94
N ARG A 45 -19.34 -7.06 -1.42
CA ARG A 45 -20.50 -7.85 -1.85
C ARG A 45 -21.60 -6.89 -2.24
N LEU A 46 -22.08 -7.02 -3.45
CA LEU A 46 -23.09 -6.12 -4.00
C LEU A 46 -24.26 -6.93 -4.54
N THR A 47 -25.44 -6.44 -4.29
CA THR A 47 -26.67 -6.94 -4.94
C THR A 47 -26.72 -6.46 -6.40
N LEU A 48 -27.55 -7.07 -7.22
CA LEU A 48 -27.80 -6.63 -8.60
C LEU A 48 -28.22 -5.16 -8.67
N GLU A 49 -29.04 -4.72 -7.72
CA GLU A 49 -29.54 -3.37 -7.61
C GLU A 49 -28.42 -2.37 -7.30
N GLU A 50 -27.53 -2.71 -6.39
CA GLU A 50 -26.37 -1.87 -6.02
C GLU A 50 -25.40 -1.72 -7.19
N VAL A 51 -25.13 -2.81 -7.93
CA VAL A 51 -24.28 -2.75 -9.13
C VAL A 51 -24.96 -1.88 -10.20
N ALA A 52 -26.25 -2.04 -10.46
CA ALA A 52 -26.96 -1.23 -11.43
C ALA A 52 -26.97 0.27 -11.03
N CYS A 53 -27.15 0.57 -9.75
CA CYS A 53 -27.11 1.93 -9.24
C CYS A 53 -25.71 2.55 -9.38
N ARG A 54 -24.65 1.85 -9.03
CA ARG A 54 -23.26 2.34 -9.11
C ARG A 54 -22.78 2.57 -10.54
N THR A 55 -23.16 1.66 -11.44
CA THR A 55 -22.72 1.70 -12.84
C THR A 55 -23.61 2.56 -13.74
N GLN A 56 -24.79 2.96 -13.28
CA GLN A 56 -25.82 3.65 -14.06
C GLN A 56 -26.25 2.88 -15.32
N LEU A 57 -26.02 1.56 -15.34
CA LEU A 57 -26.44 0.68 -16.43
C LEU A 57 -27.85 0.11 -16.15
N PRO A 58 -28.66 -0.14 -17.21
CA PRO A 58 -29.94 -0.81 -17.04
C PRO A 58 -29.79 -2.17 -16.33
N ARG A 59 -30.66 -2.44 -15.34
CA ARG A 59 -30.65 -3.67 -14.54
C ARG A 59 -30.57 -4.95 -15.37
N SER A 60 -31.29 -5.03 -16.49
CA SER A 60 -31.26 -6.17 -17.42
C SER A 60 -29.89 -6.34 -18.09
N THR A 61 -29.20 -5.24 -18.39
CA THR A 61 -27.86 -5.25 -18.94
C THR A 61 -26.85 -5.73 -17.90
N VAL A 62 -26.91 -5.22 -16.68
CA VAL A 62 -26.06 -5.64 -15.56
C VAL A 62 -26.24 -7.12 -15.28
N HIS A 63 -27.47 -7.61 -15.16
CA HIS A 63 -27.76 -9.02 -14.92
C HIS A 63 -27.12 -9.91 -15.97
N ARG A 64 -27.35 -9.62 -17.26
CA ARG A 64 -26.79 -10.41 -18.36
C ARG A 64 -25.26 -10.42 -18.38
N ILE A 65 -24.63 -9.32 -18.03
CA ILE A 65 -23.16 -9.24 -17.97
C ILE A 65 -22.64 -9.99 -16.74
N LEU A 66 -23.25 -9.81 -15.56
CA LEU A 66 -22.90 -10.54 -14.35
C LEU A 66 -23.01 -12.05 -14.54
N ASP A 67 -24.06 -12.55 -15.20
CA ASP A 67 -24.21 -13.97 -15.52
C ASP A 67 -23.06 -14.50 -16.37
N GLN A 68 -22.58 -13.72 -17.34
CA GLN A 68 -21.41 -14.07 -18.13
C GLN A 68 -20.12 -14.03 -17.33
N LEU A 69 -19.97 -13.01 -16.47
CA LEU A 69 -18.80 -12.87 -15.60
C LEU A 69 -18.71 -14.01 -14.57
N VAL A 70 -19.86 -14.48 -14.05
CA VAL A 70 -19.92 -15.64 -13.16
C VAL A 70 -19.48 -16.91 -13.90
N LYS A 71 -19.99 -17.17 -15.11
CA LYS A 71 -19.58 -18.33 -15.93
C LYS A 71 -18.10 -18.34 -16.27
N LEU A 72 -17.46 -17.17 -16.28
CA LEU A 72 -16.05 -16.99 -16.61
C LEU A 72 -15.15 -16.82 -15.37
N ASP A 73 -15.65 -17.05 -14.16
CA ASP A 73 -14.93 -16.89 -12.88
C ASP A 73 -14.42 -15.47 -12.59
N TRP A 74 -14.96 -14.44 -13.26
CA TRP A 74 -14.66 -13.04 -12.98
C TRP A 74 -15.40 -12.50 -11.77
N VAL A 75 -16.58 -13.01 -11.53
CA VAL A 75 -17.47 -12.67 -10.41
C VAL A 75 -17.98 -13.98 -9.84
N ASP A 76 -18.11 -14.06 -8.53
CA ASP A 76 -18.80 -15.14 -7.82
C ASP A 76 -20.18 -14.65 -7.36
N HIS A 77 -21.19 -15.53 -7.43
CA HIS A 77 -22.52 -15.26 -6.91
C HIS A 77 -22.76 -16.12 -5.66
N ALA A 78 -22.88 -15.48 -4.52
CA ALA A 78 -23.19 -16.11 -3.23
C ALA A 78 -24.59 -15.73 -2.76
N SER A 79 -25.07 -16.37 -1.69
CA SER A 79 -26.41 -16.15 -1.13
C SER A 79 -26.75 -14.69 -0.76
N PHE A 80 -25.74 -13.84 -0.63
CA PHE A 80 -25.91 -12.42 -0.24
C PHE A 80 -25.44 -11.43 -1.34
N GLY A 81 -25.33 -11.86 -2.61
CA GLY A 81 -24.97 -11.00 -3.73
C GLY A 81 -23.73 -11.47 -4.49
N TYR A 82 -23.24 -10.57 -5.34
CA TYR A 82 -22.07 -10.79 -6.19
C TYR A 82 -20.81 -10.29 -5.49
N CYS A 83 -19.68 -10.96 -5.73
CA CYS A 83 -18.34 -10.52 -5.31
C CYS A 83 -17.33 -10.81 -6.44
N LEU A 84 -16.14 -10.20 -6.36
CA LEU A 84 -15.09 -10.48 -7.35
C LEU A 84 -14.68 -11.96 -7.28
N GLY A 85 -14.68 -12.61 -8.43
CA GLY A 85 -14.28 -13.99 -8.59
C GLY A 85 -12.76 -14.17 -8.71
N ARG A 86 -12.33 -15.42 -8.67
CA ARG A 86 -10.91 -15.81 -8.70
C ARG A 86 -10.13 -15.17 -9.86
N ARG A 87 -10.73 -15.05 -11.04
CA ARG A 87 -10.08 -14.48 -12.22
C ARG A 87 -9.87 -12.97 -12.11
N ALA A 88 -10.86 -12.22 -11.62
CA ALA A 88 -10.72 -10.77 -11.37
C ALA A 88 -9.67 -10.48 -10.30
N LEU A 89 -9.69 -11.27 -9.22
CA LEU A 89 -8.72 -11.18 -8.14
C LEU A 89 -7.29 -11.53 -8.60
N GLY A 90 -7.14 -12.36 -9.62
CA GLY A 90 -5.84 -12.74 -10.18
C GLY A 90 -5.28 -11.78 -11.24
N LEU A 91 -6.13 -11.08 -12.03
CA LEU A 91 -5.68 -10.14 -13.06
C LEU A 91 -5.33 -8.75 -12.52
N GLY A 92 -5.93 -8.35 -11.43
CA GLY A 92 -5.70 -7.03 -10.83
C GLY A 92 -4.37 -6.92 -10.12
N GLY A 93 -3.26 -7.48 -10.61
CA GLY A 93 -1.90 -7.23 -10.08
C GLY A 93 -1.73 -7.25 -8.55
N GLY A 94 -2.81 -7.33 -7.81
CA GLY A 94 -2.88 -7.27 -6.36
C GLY A 94 -2.69 -8.62 -5.65
N ASP A 95 -2.66 -9.74 -6.37
CA ASP A 95 -2.23 -11.03 -5.85
C ASP A 95 -1.01 -11.60 -6.62
N GLY A 96 -0.44 -10.84 -7.51
CA GLY A 96 0.77 -11.23 -8.23
C GLY A 96 1.95 -11.44 -7.27
N GLY A 97 2.02 -12.60 -6.65
CA GLY A 97 3.08 -12.98 -5.71
C GLY A 97 2.73 -12.83 -4.22
N HIS A 98 1.57 -12.25 -3.85
CA HIS A 98 1.24 -12.08 -2.43
C HIS A 98 0.48 -13.26 -1.83
N SER A 99 0.01 -14.23 -2.61
CA SER A 99 -0.60 -15.46 -2.10
C SER A 99 0.38 -16.26 -1.24
N GLN A 100 1.62 -16.41 -1.70
CA GLN A 100 2.65 -17.13 -0.97
C GLN A 100 2.99 -16.47 0.38
N ILE A 101 3.14 -15.14 0.39
CA ILE A 101 3.43 -14.42 1.64
C ILE A 101 2.25 -14.47 2.62
N ARG A 102 1.00 -14.42 2.11
CA ARG A 102 -0.19 -14.59 2.94
C ARG A 102 -0.26 -15.99 3.55
N GLU A 103 -0.07 -17.02 2.72
CA GLU A 103 -0.09 -18.41 3.16
C GLU A 103 0.98 -18.68 4.21
N ALA A 104 2.21 -18.24 3.96
CA ALA A 104 3.32 -18.39 4.91
C ALA A 104 3.11 -17.60 6.20
N ALA A 105 2.48 -16.42 6.14
CA ALA A 105 2.31 -15.55 7.30
C ALA A 105 1.06 -15.93 8.13
N ALA A 106 -0.01 -16.43 7.53
CA ALA A 106 -1.32 -16.62 8.17
C ALA A 106 -1.27 -17.32 9.54
N PRO A 107 -0.59 -18.44 9.74
CA PRO A 107 -0.50 -19.08 11.05
C PRO A 107 0.17 -18.19 12.11
N LEU A 108 1.24 -17.47 11.71
CA LEU A 108 2.01 -16.61 12.60
C LEU A 108 1.25 -15.34 12.98
N LEU A 109 0.43 -14.79 12.06
CA LEU A 109 -0.43 -13.65 12.39
C LEU A 109 -1.46 -14.03 13.46
N HIS A 110 -2.06 -15.22 13.37
CA HIS A 110 -3.01 -15.72 14.38
C HIS A 110 -2.33 -15.97 15.72
N GLU A 111 -1.17 -16.61 15.70
CA GLU A 111 -0.39 -16.87 16.92
C GLU A 111 0.00 -15.56 17.62
N LEU A 112 0.53 -14.57 16.88
CA LEU A 112 0.85 -13.25 17.43
C LEU A 112 -0.38 -12.58 18.06
N HIS A 113 -1.54 -12.67 17.42
CA HIS A 113 -2.78 -12.14 18.00
C HIS A 113 -3.16 -12.83 19.29
N LEU A 114 -3.11 -14.16 19.34
CA LEU A 114 -3.45 -14.93 20.54
C LEU A 114 -2.48 -14.65 21.70
N GLN A 115 -1.19 -14.49 21.40
CA GLN A 115 -0.17 -14.23 22.43
C GLN A 115 -0.22 -12.80 22.99
N THR A 116 -0.62 -11.82 22.18
CA THR A 116 -0.49 -10.41 22.54
C THR A 116 -1.82 -9.70 22.75
N GLY A 117 -2.90 -10.23 22.19
CA GLY A 117 -4.21 -9.57 22.14
C GLY A 117 -4.22 -8.34 21.20
N MET A 118 -3.09 -7.99 20.58
CA MET A 118 -2.96 -6.84 19.71
C MET A 118 -3.47 -7.14 18.29
N VAL A 119 -3.76 -6.10 17.52
CA VAL A 119 -4.08 -6.25 16.10
C VAL A 119 -2.81 -6.49 15.30
N VAL A 120 -2.84 -7.50 14.45
CA VAL A 120 -1.72 -7.89 13.61
C VAL A 120 -2.03 -7.52 12.16
N HIS A 121 -1.10 -6.87 11.50
CA HIS A 121 -1.20 -6.57 10.07
C HIS A 121 -0.07 -7.26 9.30
N LEU A 122 -0.42 -7.79 8.14
CA LEU A 122 0.51 -8.11 7.07
C LEU A 122 0.39 -7.03 6.01
N SER A 123 1.49 -6.44 5.58
CA SER A 123 1.47 -5.43 4.52
C SER A 123 2.65 -5.56 3.58
N VAL A 124 2.51 -4.99 2.39
CA VAL A 124 3.54 -4.87 1.36
C VAL A 124 3.73 -3.42 0.96
N LEU A 125 4.86 -3.11 0.34
CA LEU A 125 5.16 -1.78 -0.16
C LEU A 125 4.75 -1.69 -1.64
N ASP A 126 3.98 -0.66 -1.98
CA ASP A 126 3.63 -0.30 -3.35
C ASP A 126 3.89 1.20 -3.56
N GLY A 127 5.01 1.51 -4.21
CA GLY A 127 5.49 2.88 -4.33
C GLY A 127 5.72 3.54 -2.96
N ARG A 128 5.00 4.61 -2.68
CA ARG A 128 5.05 5.37 -1.41
C ARG A 128 4.10 4.85 -0.34
N GLU A 129 3.33 3.80 -0.64
CA GLU A 129 2.24 3.34 0.21
C GLU A 129 2.49 1.93 0.72
N SER A 130 2.03 1.66 1.93
CA SER A 130 1.84 0.31 2.45
C SER A 130 0.43 -0.15 2.11
N VAL A 131 0.31 -1.34 1.55
CA VAL A 131 -0.96 -2.00 1.25
C VAL A 131 -1.17 -3.14 2.26
N TYR A 132 -2.27 -3.10 2.98
CA TYR A 132 -2.60 -4.15 3.94
C TYR A 132 -3.09 -5.41 3.21
N LEU A 133 -2.33 -6.49 3.30
CA LEU A 133 -2.71 -7.79 2.74
C LEU A 133 -3.63 -8.56 3.69
N ASP A 134 -3.38 -8.47 4.99
CA ASP A 134 -4.16 -9.16 6.00
C ASP A 134 -4.25 -8.37 7.31
N LYS A 135 -5.30 -8.64 8.10
CA LYS A 135 -5.57 -8.01 9.39
C LYS A 135 -6.22 -9.01 10.32
N VAL A 136 -5.52 -9.37 11.36
CA VAL A 136 -6.02 -10.29 12.42
C VAL A 136 -6.20 -9.53 13.71
N GLY A 137 -7.33 -9.70 14.38
CA GLY A 137 -7.59 -9.05 15.66
C GLY A 137 -9.03 -9.22 16.12
N GLY A 138 -9.25 -8.93 17.41
CA GLY A 138 -10.57 -8.97 18.05
C GLY A 138 -11.36 -7.66 17.86
N ARG A 139 -12.17 -7.28 18.85
CA ARG A 139 -13.01 -6.06 18.82
C ARG A 139 -12.24 -4.78 18.52
N PHE A 140 -10.99 -4.67 18.99
CA PHE A 140 -10.15 -3.51 18.74
C PHE A 140 -9.78 -3.37 17.26
N ALA A 141 -9.69 -4.47 16.50
CA ALA A 141 -9.44 -4.42 15.06
C ALA A 141 -10.54 -3.65 14.31
N ALA A 142 -11.79 -3.77 14.72
CA ALA A 142 -12.91 -3.04 14.10
C ALA A 142 -12.81 -1.52 14.29
N ALA A 143 -12.19 -1.07 15.39
CA ALA A 143 -12.00 0.35 15.70
C ALA A 143 -10.82 1.00 14.94
N LEU A 144 -9.90 0.20 14.41
CA LEU A 144 -8.77 0.73 13.65
C LEU A 144 -9.18 1.10 12.22
N PRO A 145 -8.71 2.26 11.70
CA PRO A 145 -9.06 2.74 10.36
C PRO A 145 -8.51 1.86 9.23
N SER A 146 -7.62 0.91 9.53
CA SER A 146 -7.02 -0.01 8.56
C SER A 146 -8.03 -1.06 8.08
N ARG A 147 -7.97 -1.40 6.79
CA ARG A 147 -8.73 -2.49 6.17
C ARG A 147 -7.85 -3.28 5.21
N VAL A 148 -8.15 -4.55 4.99
CA VAL A 148 -7.49 -5.37 3.95
C VAL A 148 -7.71 -4.73 2.59
N GLY A 149 -6.65 -4.61 1.79
CA GLY A 149 -6.64 -3.86 0.53
C GLY A 149 -6.50 -2.34 0.70
N GLY A 150 -6.60 -1.82 1.93
CA GLY A 150 -6.41 -0.40 2.23
C GLY A 150 -4.95 0.03 2.06
N ARG A 151 -4.77 1.30 1.68
CA ARG A 151 -3.48 1.94 1.42
C ARG A 151 -3.22 3.02 2.45
N VAL A 152 -1.98 3.17 2.86
CA VAL A 152 -1.55 4.20 3.81
C VAL A 152 -0.12 4.60 3.49
N LEU A 153 0.25 5.86 3.77
CA LEU A 153 1.59 6.36 3.51
C LEU A 153 2.64 5.53 4.28
N ALA A 154 3.59 4.93 3.56
CA ALA A 154 4.55 4.00 4.14
C ALA A 154 5.43 4.65 5.22
N HIS A 155 5.84 5.92 5.03
CA HIS A 155 6.68 6.64 5.99
C HIS A 155 5.97 6.93 7.32
N SER A 156 4.63 6.88 7.36
CA SER A 156 3.84 7.12 8.58
C SER A 156 3.51 5.85 9.36
N THR A 157 3.83 4.67 8.86
CA THR A 157 3.50 3.40 9.53
C THR A 157 4.74 2.63 9.97
N ALA A 158 4.65 1.88 11.06
CA ALA A 158 5.72 1.00 11.48
C ALA A 158 6.09 -0.02 10.39
N GLY A 159 5.09 -0.68 9.77
CA GLY A 159 5.30 -1.65 8.69
C GLY A 159 5.99 -1.03 7.46
N GLY A 160 5.54 0.14 7.05
CA GLY A 160 6.14 0.87 5.93
C GLY A 160 7.58 1.29 6.22
N LYS A 161 7.84 1.89 7.39
CA LYS A 161 9.21 2.26 7.79
C LYS A 161 10.12 1.03 7.93
N ALA A 162 9.60 -0.08 8.44
CA ALA A 162 10.36 -1.34 8.50
C ALA A 162 10.81 -1.81 7.11
N MET A 163 9.94 -1.72 6.09
CA MET A 163 10.29 -2.06 4.72
C MET A 163 11.24 -1.04 4.09
N LEU A 164 10.95 0.27 4.22
CA LEU A 164 11.77 1.35 3.68
C LEU A 164 13.22 1.30 4.20
N ALA A 165 13.42 0.83 5.43
CA ALA A 165 14.75 0.68 6.01
C ALA A 165 15.67 -0.29 5.23
N TRP A 166 15.12 -1.13 4.36
CA TRP A 166 15.88 -2.12 3.56
C TRP A 166 15.90 -1.78 2.06
N ILE A 167 15.52 -0.57 1.71
CA ILE A 167 15.60 -0.01 0.36
C ILE A 167 16.79 0.94 0.32
N ASP A 168 17.43 1.04 -0.84
CA ASP A 168 18.54 1.97 -1.05
C ASP A 168 18.07 3.42 -0.81
N PRO A 169 18.86 4.24 -0.09
CA PRO A 169 18.49 5.62 0.25
C PRO A 169 18.11 6.47 -0.97
N GLU A 170 18.82 6.34 -2.08
CA GLU A 170 18.50 7.04 -3.33
C GLU A 170 17.13 6.69 -3.88
N ARG A 171 16.74 5.42 -3.75
CA ARG A 171 15.40 4.98 -4.15
C ARG A 171 14.32 5.52 -3.21
N VAL A 172 14.61 5.64 -1.91
CA VAL A 172 13.72 6.31 -0.96
C VAL A 172 13.55 7.78 -1.34
N ASP A 173 14.63 8.50 -1.67
CA ASP A 173 14.58 9.88 -2.12
C ASP A 173 13.73 10.04 -3.40
N ALA A 174 13.91 9.14 -4.35
CA ALA A 174 13.13 9.15 -5.59
C ALA A 174 11.64 8.89 -5.36
N LEU A 175 11.29 8.09 -4.34
CA LEU A 175 9.90 7.81 -4.00
C LEU A 175 9.22 9.00 -3.32
N PHE A 176 9.88 9.71 -2.41
CA PHE A 176 9.21 10.66 -1.52
C PHE A 176 9.49 12.14 -1.83
N GLY A 177 10.64 12.47 -2.39
CA GLY A 177 11.07 13.87 -2.51
C GLY A 177 11.42 14.49 -1.15
N ALA A 178 11.62 15.82 -1.10
CA ALA A 178 12.12 16.52 0.08
C ALA A 178 11.08 16.63 1.22
N THR A 179 9.79 16.77 0.89
CA THR A 179 8.72 17.00 1.85
C THR A 179 7.70 15.87 1.77
N LEU A 180 7.31 15.33 2.94
CA LEU A 180 6.39 14.21 3.06
C LEU A 180 5.03 14.67 3.60
N PRO A 181 3.91 14.11 3.08
CA PRO A 181 2.59 14.43 3.60
C PRO A 181 2.42 14.00 5.06
N ARG A 182 1.71 14.79 5.84
CA ARG A 182 1.38 14.48 7.24
C ARG A 182 0.02 13.82 7.34
N CYS A 183 -0.08 12.75 8.13
CA CYS A 183 -1.34 12.17 8.58
C CYS A 183 -1.76 12.76 9.94
N THR A 184 -0.77 13.06 10.78
CA THR A 184 -0.94 13.66 12.12
C THR A 184 0.19 14.66 12.38
N GLU A 185 0.14 15.31 13.52
CA GLU A 185 1.24 16.17 14.04
C GLU A 185 2.54 15.39 14.27
N ASN A 186 2.46 14.09 14.55
CA ASN A 186 3.62 13.24 14.84
C ASN A 186 4.24 12.62 13.57
N THR A 187 3.59 12.74 12.41
CA THR A 187 4.11 12.17 11.17
C THR A 187 5.43 12.83 10.78
N ILE A 188 6.42 12.03 10.44
CA ILE A 188 7.68 12.50 9.84
C ILE A 188 7.36 13.19 8.52
N ALA A 189 7.76 14.46 8.38
CA ALA A 189 7.41 15.29 7.22
C ALA A 189 8.61 15.73 6.37
N GLU A 190 9.83 15.37 6.78
CA GLU A 190 11.06 15.74 6.10
C GLU A 190 11.87 14.50 5.76
N ILE A 191 12.43 14.46 4.55
CA ILE A 191 13.17 13.29 4.06
C ILE A 191 14.42 13.02 4.92
N GLY A 192 15.11 14.06 5.40
CA GLY A 192 16.27 13.89 6.27
C GLY A 192 15.92 13.21 7.59
N ILE A 193 14.81 13.60 8.22
CA ILE A 193 14.30 12.94 9.44
C ILE A 193 13.88 11.49 9.16
N LEU A 194 13.28 11.23 7.99
CA LEU A 194 12.96 9.87 7.59
C LEU A 194 14.24 9.01 7.48
N HIS A 195 15.29 9.50 6.83
CA HIS A 195 16.56 8.77 6.74
C HIS A 195 17.17 8.47 8.10
N GLN A 196 17.11 9.42 9.05
CA GLN A 196 17.55 9.18 10.43
C GLN A 196 16.77 8.04 11.07
N GLU A 197 15.45 8.03 10.95
CA GLU A 197 14.61 6.97 11.51
C GLU A 197 14.90 5.62 10.83
N LEU A 198 15.03 5.59 9.48
CA LEU A 198 15.37 4.36 8.76
C LEU A 198 16.75 3.81 9.19
N ASN A 199 17.71 4.68 9.48
CA ASN A 199 18.99 4.27 10.03
C ASN A 199 18.86 3.67 11.43
N ARG A 200 18.08 4.31 12.32
CA ARG A 200 17.77 3.77 13.66
C ARG A 200 17.11 2.39 13.57
N ILE A 201 16.19 2.20 12.61
CA ILE A 201 15.54 0.90 12.37
C ILE A 201 16.60 -0.16 11.99
N ARG A 202 17.53 0.15 11.10
CA ARG A 202 18.64 -0.77 10.75
C ARG A 202 19.49 -1.13 11.96
N GLN A 203 19.85 -0.16 12.80
CA GLN A 203 20.63 -0.37 14.04
C GLN A 203 19.86 -1.23 15.07
N ARG A 204 18.52 -1.09 15.13
CA ARG A 204 17.63 -1.90 15.99
C ARG A 204 17.24 -3.24 15.37
N ARG A 205 18.08 -3.82 14.50
CA ARG A 205 17.85 -5.10 13.84
C ARG A 205 16.58 -5.15 12.97
N GLY A 206 16.15 -4.02 12.43
CA GLY A 206 14.98 -3.91 11.56
C GLY A 206 13.67 -3.64 12.29
N LEU A 207 13.70 -3.37 13.59
CA LEU A 207 12.52 -2.98 14.37
C LEU A 207 12.13 -1.53 14.12
N ALA A 208 10.94 -1.33 13.60
CA ALA A 208 10.33 -0.03 13.41
C ALA A 208 9.19 0.19 14.42
N PHE A 209 9.13 1.38 14.96
CA PHE A 209 8.06 1.83 15.85
C PHE A 209 7.29 2.98 15.23
N GLU A 210 6.03 3.10 15.59
CA GLU A 210 5.16 4.21 15.22
C GLU A 210 4.31 4.56 16.44
N ARG A 211 4.19 5.86 16.75
CA ARG A 211 3.43 6.38 17.89
C ARG A 211 2.61 7.60 17.47
N GLY A 212 1.40 7.33 16.99
CA GLY A 212 0.49 8.38 16.56
C GLY A 212 0.88 9.06 15.24
N GLU A 213 1.72 8.45 14.42
CA GLU A 213 2.17 9.02 13.14
C GLU A 213 1.14 8.79 12.02
N SER A 214 0.55 7.59 11.93
CA SER A 214 -0.47 7.26 10.93
C SER A 214 -1.88 7.63 11.39
N ALA A 215 -2.16 7.47 12.66
CA ALA A 215 -3.43 7.84 13.28
C ALA A 215 -3.22 8.14 14.77
N ARG A 216 -3.91 9.17 15.28
CA ARG A 216 -3.84 9.55 16.69
C ARG A 216 -4.26 8.39 17.60
N GLY A 217 -3.57 8.24 18.72
CA GLY A 217 -3.88 7.20 19.72
C GLY A 217 -3.45 5.79 19.34
N LEU A 218 -2.84 5.60 18.17
CA LEU A 218 -2.32 4.32 17.71
C LEU A 218 -0.83 4.21 17.97
N ALA A 219 -0.37 3.04 18.39
CA ALA A 219 1.04 2.71 18.46
C ALA A 219 1.30 1.33 17.89
N CYS A 220 2.35 1.21 17.08
CA CYS A 220 2.67 -0.03 16.38
C CYS A 220 4.17 -0.33 16.46
N VAL A 221 4.50 -1.63 16.43
CA VAL A 221 5.85 -2.14 16.20
C VAL A 221 5.83 -3.11 15.04
N ALA A 222 6.84 -3.05 14.17
CA ALA A 222 6.89 -3.86 12.96
C ALA A 222 8.30 -4.33 12.64
N ALA A 223 8.37 -5.42 11.86
CA ALA A 223 9.58 -5.89 11.22
C ALA A 223 9.31 -6.28 9.76
N ALA A 224 10.28 -6.08 8.89
CA ALA A 224 10.20 -6.45 7.49
C ALA A 224 10.40 -7.95 7.28
N ILE A 225 9.58 -8.54 6.43
CA ILE A 225 9.81 -9.85 5.82
C ILE A 225 10.77 -9.63 4.66
N ARG A 226 11.91 -10.30 4.67
CA ARG A 226 13.01 -10.05 3.72
C ARG A 226 13.12 -11.16 2.70
N GLY A 227 13.26 -10.77 1.44
CA GLY A 227 13.64 -11.62 0.33
C GLY A 227 15.11 -11.40 -0.08
N HIS A 228 15.48 -11.92 -1.25
CA HIS A 228 16.85 -11.78 -1.79
C HIS A 228 17.20 -10.32 -2.13
N ASP A 229 16.27 -9.61 -2.75
CA ASP A 229 16.50 -8.29 -3.33
C ASP A 229 15.92 -7.14 -2.48
N GLY A 230 15.55 -7.45 -1.24
CA GLY A 230 14.99 -6.46 -0.33
C GLY A 230 13.75 -6.93 0.44
N PRO A 231 12.95 -6.00 0.97
CA PRO A 231 11.73 -6.32 1.70
C PRO A 231 10.63 -6.79 0.74
N VAL A 232 9.97 -7.89 1.10
CA VAL A 232 8.82 -8.44 0.37
C VAL A 232 7.49 -8.18 1.09
N GLY A 233 7.57 -7.75 2.35
CA GLY A 233 6.42 -7.39 3.17
C GLY A 233 6.84 -7.00 4.57
N SER A 234 5.87 -6.80 5.45
CA SER A 234 6.09 -6.55 6.87
C SER A 234 4.96 -7.12 7.73
N ILE A 235 5.30 -7.51 8.96
CA ILE A 235 4.35 -7.84 10.02
C ILE A 235 4.40 -6.73 11.06
N ALA A 236 3.23 -6.26 11.50
CA ALA A 236 3.10 -5.22 12.51
C ALA A 236 2.10 -5.63 13.59
N LEU A 237 2.42 -5.33 14.85
CA LEU A 237 1.52 -5.35 15.98
C LEU A 237 1.07 -3.93 16.30
N CYS A 238 -0.23 -3.72 16.40
CA CYS A 238 -0.84 -2.42 16.65
C CYS A 238 -1.76 -2.47 17.86
N GLY A 239 -1.70 -1.42 18.69
CA GLY A 239 -2.50 -1.27 19.90
C GLY A 239 -2.75 0.19 20.23
N ASP A 240 -3.47 0.42 21.32
CA ASP A 240 -3.68 1.76 21.87
C ASP A 240 -2.36 2.33 22.42
N MET A 241 -2.03 3.55 22.06
CA MET A 241 -0.76 4.21 22.40
C MET A 241 -0.54 4.34 23.92
N ARG A 242 -1.61 4.35 24.72
CA ARG A 242 -1.53 4.52 26.18
C ARG A 242 -1.21 3.21 26.89
N THR A 243 -1.58 2.08 26.29
CA THR A 243 -1.50 0.76 26.97
C THR A 243 -0.57 -0.22 26.27
N ALA A 244 -0.23 -0.01 25.00
CA ALA A 244 0.60 -0.94 24.23
C ALA A 244 2.06 -0.95 24.73
N GLN A 245 2.51 -2.12 25.16
CA GLN A 245 3.89 -2.37 25.59
C GLN A 245 4.72 -2.87 24.39
N LEU A 246 4.98 -1.98 23.43
CA LEU A 246 5.58 -2.33 22.16
C LEU A 246 6.96 -2.99 22.30
N GLU A 247 7.79 -2.51 23.21
CA GLU A 247 9.13 -3.05 23.47
C GLU A 247 9.09 -4.50 23.94
N ARG A 248 8.06 -4.85 24.72
CA ARG A 248 7.88 -6.21 25.22
C ARG A 248 7.51 -7.20 24.11
N VAL A 249 6.70 -6.77 23.14
CA VAL A 249 6.22 -7.64 22.06
C VAL A 249 7.11 -7.57 20.80
N ALA A 250 8.05 -6.63 20.74
CA ALA A 250 8.94 -6.44 19.61
C ALA A 250 9.71 -7.70 19.19
N PRO A 251 10.26 -8.52 20.10
CA PRO A 251 10.95 -9.77 19.72
C PRO A 251 10.04 -10.72 18.94
N LEU A 252 8.77 -10.84 19.33
CA LEU A 252 7.81 -11.73 18.68
C LEU A 252 7.59 -11.35 17.21
N VAL A 253 7.51 -10.04 16.92
CA VAL A 253 7.35 -9.53 15.56
C VAL A 253 8.57 -9.86 14.69
N VAL A 254 9.77 -9.69 15.25
CA VAL A 254 11.02 -10.02 14.53
C VAL A 254 11.09 -11.50 14.22
N ASP A 255 10.75 -12.34 15.20
CA ASP A 255 10.81 -13.80 15.02
C ASP A 255 9.80 -14.28 14.00
N ALA A 256 8.55 -13.77 14.03
CA ALA A 256 7.54 -14.06 13.04
C ALA A 256 7.96 -13.60 11.62
N ALA A 257 8.47 -12.38 11.48
CA ALA A 257 8.93 -11.87 10.18
C ALA A 257 10.11 -12.71 9.62
N ARG A 258 11.02 -13.16 10.48
CA ARG A 258 12.11 -14.06 10.09
C ARG A 258 11.62 -15.44 9.69
N GLU A 259 10.61 -15.96 10.39
CA GLU A 259 10.05 -17.27 10.08
C GLU A 259 9.38 -17.25 8.71
N VAL A 260 8.58 -16.22 8.40
CA VAL A 260 8.01 -16.04 7.06
C VAL A 260 9.12 -15.91 6.02
N SER A 261 10.17 -15.12 6.30
CA SER A 261 11.31 -14.99 5.38
C SER A 261 11.98 -16.34 5.10
N ARG A 262 12.18 -17.19 6.14
CA ARG A 262 12.75 -18.53 5.98
C ARG A 262 11.84 -19.49 5.22
N SER A 263 10.54 -19.41 5.45
CA SER A 263 9.56 -20.22 4.74
C SER A 263 9.52 -19.90 3.25
N LEU A 264 9.59 -18.60 2.90
CA LEU A 264 9.57 -18.16 1.51
C LEU A 264 10.93 -18.32 0.81
N TYR A 265 12.02 -18.17 1.55
CA TYR A 265 13.39 -18.13 1.04
C TYR A 265 14.32 -18.98 1.93
N PRO A 266 14.22 -20.30 1.91
CA PRO A 266 14.99 -21.21 2.79
C PRO A 266 16.50 -20.99 2.70
N GLU A 267 17.01 -20.63 1.55
CA GLU A 267 18.42 -20.36 1.27
C GLU A 267 18.98 -19.13 2.00
N LEU A 268 18.14 -18.17 2.41
CA LEU A 268 18.56 -17.02 3.22
C LEU A 268 18.89 -17.42 4.67
N GLY A 269 18.30 -18.52 5.15
CA GLY A 269 18.55 -19.08 6.48
C GLY A 269 19.76 -20.00 6.56
N ALA A 270 20.30 -20.46 5.44
CA ALA A 270 21.46 -21.34 5.42
C ALA A 270 22.71 -20.57 5.86
N PRO A 271 23.54 -21.11 6.77
CA PRO A 271 24.80 -20.48 7.13
C PRO A 271 25.63 -20.33 5.85
N ARG A 272 25.99 -19.10 5.50
CA ARG A 272 26.83 -18.80 4.33
C ARG A 272 28.15 -19.56 4.43
N ARG A 273 28.27 -20.73 3.83
CA ARG A 273 29.53 -21.38 3.60
C ARG A 273 30.36 -20.51 2.65
N GLY A 274 31.24 -19.69 3.20
CA GLY A 274 32.45 -19.21 2.54
C GLY A 274 32.30 -18.34 1.28
N ARG A 275 31.21 -17.64 1.05
CA ARG A 275 31.21 -16.62 -0.01
C ARG A 275 31.76 -15.31 0.57
N LYS A 276 33.03 -14.96 0.21
CA LYS A 276 33.53 -13.59 0.42
C LYS A 276 32.49 -12.62 -0.11
N ALA A 277 32.03 -11.68 0.75
CA ALA A 277 31.18 -10.60 0.30
C ALA A 277 31.85 -9.93 -0.90
N PRO A 278 31.12 -9.66 -2.01
CA PRO A 278 31.68 -8.83 -3.06
C PRO A 278 32.10 -7.50 -2.42
N PRO A 279 33.24 -6.92 -2.83
CA PRO A 279 33.65 -5.63 -2.31
C PRO A 279 32.52 -4.65 -2.60
N ILE A 280 32.06 -3.93 -1.57
CA ILE A 280 31.10 -2.84 -1.72
C ILE A 280 31.80 -1.83 -2.64
N PRO A 281 31.25 -1.51 -3.81
CA PRO A 281 31.84 -0.51 -4.68
C PRO A 281 31.96 0.81 -3.91
N ALA A 282 33.12 1.45 -3.98
CA ALA A 282 33.47 2.62 -3.17
C ALA A 282 32.58 3.85 -3.42
N ASN A 283 31.66 3.80 -4.37
CA ASN A 283 30.75 4.89 -4.74
C ASN A 283 29.32 4.38 -4.96
N THR A 284 28.71 3.77 -3.93
CA THR A 284 27.33 3.22 -4.02
C THR A 284 26.25 4.29 -3.90
N PHE A 285 26.58 5.49 -3.41
CA PHE A 285 25.61 6.57 -3.16
C PHE A 285 26.08 7.88 -3.78
N SER A 286 25.13 8.71 -4.21
CA SER A 286 25.43 10.09 -4.60
C SER A 286 26.00 10.90 -3.42
N ALA A 287 26.80 11.93 -3.72
CA ALA A 287 27.39 12.79 -2.68
C ALA A 287 26.31 13.38 -1.76
N ASP A 288 25.19 13.84 -2.34
CA ASP A 288 24.07 14.42 -1.63
C ASP A 288 23.35 13.41 -0.69
N THR A 289 23.22 12.15 -1.13
CA THR A 289 22.67 11.07 -0.30
C THR A 289 23.64 10.66 0.81
N MET A 290 24.95 10.67 0.53
CA MET A 290 25.98 10.41 1.55
C MET A 290 26.02 11.51 2.62
N ASP A 291 25.92 12.77 2.25
CA ASP A 291 25.88 13.88 3.20
C ASP A 291 24.67 13.79 4.14
N ARG A 292 23.50 13.42 3.61
CA ARG A 292 22.30 13.18 4.42
C ARG A 292 22.45 12.00 5.38
N LEU A 293 23.09 10.93 4.95
CA LEU A 293 23.35 9.76 5.81
C LEU A 293 24.39 10.06 6.89
N LEU A 294 25.41 10.87 6.58
CA LEU A 294 26.44 11.30 7.52
C LEU A 294 25.90 12.31 8.53
N ALA A 295 25.11 13.28 8.10
CA ALA A 295 24.41 14.21 8.99
C ALA A 295 23.52 13.47 10.00
N ALA A 296 22.84 12.41 9.57
CA ALA A 296 22.05 11.55 10.43
C ALA A 296 22.87 10.80 11.52
N SER A 297 24.16 10.63 11.29
CA SER A 297 25.06 9.92 12.26
C SER A 297 25.69 10.86 13.29
N THR A 298 25.78 12.17 13.00
CA THR A 298 26.59 13.10 13.80
C THR A 298 25.81 13.72 14.97
N GLU A 299 24.47 13.74 14.92
CA GLU A 299 23.65 14.33 15.98
C GLU A 299 23.44 13.45 17.24
N GLN A 300 24.09 12.28 17.32
CA GLN A 300 23.92 11.35 18.47
C GLN A 300 24.98 11.48 19.57
N TRP A 301 25.87 12.49 19.55
CA TRP A 301 26.96 12.61 20.53
C TRP A 301 27.03 13.98 21.25
N ILE A 302 25.88 14.66 21.47
CA ILE A 302 25.79 15.79 22.41
C ILE A 302 24.63 15.56 23.37
#